data_c4c1f40f0238ddcd4a8bca036548d6ba
#
_entry.id   c4c1f40f0238ddcd4a8bca036548d6ba
#
_cell.length_a   1.000
_cell.length_b   1.000
_cell.length_c   1.000
_cell.angle_alpha   90.00
_cell.angle_beta   90.00
_cell.angle_gamma   90.00
#
_symmetry.space_group_name_H-M   'P 1'
#
loop_
_entity.id
_entity.type
_entity.pdbx_description
1 polymer ?
#
loop_
_entity_poly.entity_id
_entity_poly.type
_entity_poly.pdbx_seq_one_letter_code
_entity_poly.pdbx_strand_id
1 'polypeptide(L)'
;MVDTARLQRSIQRAARRLEAIAAELNSVDAESLSGDDWLRVRARIGNLTADFNDRVADVDRLLGTTGGQARILRYLQLRLGEIVSKEELSGVAGIYEWARRVRELRMDHGWAIHSAVTRGDLRVGQYILELDHPDADLARSWTIARKMRKLRTVGGPAPSKVRFLQYLKAIYPASADNEQLAYVAGSSTQSVRHLADLADDGWLIVSSAENGAGTVTGYRLASLERQT
;
A
#
# COMPACT_ATOMS: atom_id res chain seq x y z
N MET A 1 -20.23 25.84 6.46
CA MET A 1 -19.73 26.66 5.33
C MET A 1 -18.26 26.95 5.60
N VAL A 2 -17.36 26.67 4.65
CA VAL A 2 -15.93 26.94 4.82
C VAL A 2 -15.68 28.44 4.75
N ASP A 3 -14.91 29.00 5.71
CA ASP A 3 -14.48 30.39 5.67
C ASP A 3 -13.45 30.58 4.53
N THR A 4 -13.93 31.03 3.37
CA THR A 4 -13.13 31.22 2.15
C THR A 4 -11.94 32.16 2.37
N ALA A 5 -12.11 33.22 3.19
CA ALA A 5 -11.02 34.16 3.45
C ALA A 5 -9.91 33.51 4.31
N ARG A 6 -10.29 32.68 5.27
CA ARG A 6 -9.35 31.91 6.08
C ARG A 6 -8.63 30.84 5.24
N LEU A 7 -9.36 30.13 4.38
CA LEU A 7 -8.79 29.16 3.44
C LEU A 7 -7.77 29.80 2.52
N GLN A 8 -8.12 30.93 1.91
CA GLN A 8 -7.21 31.68 1.02
C GLN A 8 -5.93 32.12 1.73
N ARG A 9 -6.04 32.63 2.98
CA ARG A 9 -4.86 32.99 3.78
C ARG A 9 -3.97 31.79 4.08
N SER A 10 -4.54 30.61 4.34
CA SER A 10 -3.75 29.39 4.61
C SER A 10 -3.03 28.90 3.38
N ILE A 11 -3.68 28.90 2.21
CA ILE A 11 -3.06 28.57 0.92
C ILE A 11 -1.90 29.55 0.62
N GLN A 12 -2.10 30.85 0.81
CA GLN A 12 -1.04 31.85 0.59
C GLN A 12 0.14 31.66 1.54
N ARG A 13 -0.11 31.26 2.79
CA ARG A 13 0.98 30.95 3.73
C ARG A 13 1.79 29.73 3.29
N ALA A 14 1.14 28.69 2.76
CA ALA A 14 1.84 27.53 2.18
C ALA A 14 2.67 27.96 0.97
N ALA A 15 2.11 28.74 0.04
CA ALA A 15 2.81 29.24 -1.14
C ALA A 15 4.09 30.02 -0.77
N ARG A 16 4.03 30.91 0.23
CA ARG A 16 5.22 31.65 0.70
C ARG A 16 6.34 30.75 1.23
N ARG A 17 6.02 29.55 1.74
CA ARG A 17 7.05 28.61 2.18
C ARG A 17 7.75 27.93 1.01
N LEU A 18 7.05 27.66 -0.09
CA LEU A 18 7.68 27.20 -1.33
C LEU A 18 8.58 28.27 -1.94
N GLU A 19 8.15 29.55 -1.92
CA GLU A 19 8.98 30.67 -2.35
C GLU A 19 10.25 30.79 -1.50
N ALA A 20 10.16 30.60 -0.18
CA ALA A 20 11.31 30.61 0.71
C ALA A 20 12.28 29.44 0.45
N ILE A 21 11.77 28.24 0.12
CA ILE A 21 12.59 27.09 -0.30
C ILE A 21 13.32 27.40 -1.61
N ALA A 22 12.62 27.98 -2.58
CA ALA A 22 13.21 28.38 -3.85
C ALA A 22 14.28 29.47 -3.65
N ALA A 23 14.04 30.45 -2.79
CA ALA A 23 15.01 31.49 -2.47
C ALA A 23 16.28 30.92 -1.81
N GLU A 24 16.14 29.96 -0.89
CA GLU A 24 17.27 29.29 -0.26
C GLU A 24 18.13 28.55 -1.29
N LEU A 25 17.52 27.84 -2.24
CA LEU A 25 18.23 27.16 -3.32
C LEU A 25 18.93 28.13 -4.27
N ASN A 26 18.24 29.22 -4.64
CA ASN A 26 18.78 30.23 -5.55
C ASN A 26 19.93 31.04 -4.92
N SER A 27 20.03 31.06 -3.59
CA SER A 27 21.14 31.73 -2.89
C SER A 27 22.44 30.92 -2.87
N VAL A 28 22.41 29.67 -3.34
CA VAL A 28 23.58 28.80 -3.34
C VAL A 28 24.49 29.17 -4.49
N ASP A 29 25.75 29.53 -4.13
CA ASP A 29 26.81 29.70 -5.10
C ASP A 29 27.50 28.35 -5.37
N ALA A 30 27.28 27.80 -6.56
CA ALA A 30 27.79 26.48 -6.94
C ALA A 30 29.33 26.43 -7.06
N GLU A 31 29.98 27.58 -7.33
CA GLU A 31 31.45 27.63 -7.51
C GLU A 31 32.19 27.54 -6.18
N SER A 32 31.60 28.06 -5.10
CA SER A 32 32.19 28.05 -3.75
C SER A 32 31.58 27.02 -2.80
N LEU A 33 30.60 26.23 -3.24
CA LEU A 33 29.83 25.33 -2.38
C LEU A 33 30.67 24.15 -1.85
N SER A 34 30.91 24.14 -0.54
CA SER A 34 31.46 22.97 0.14
C SER A 34 30.39 21.95 0.52
N GLY A 35 30.79 20.68 0.82
CA GLY A 35 29.89 19.67 1.32
C GLY A 35 29.21 20.07 2.63
N ASP A 36 29.92 20.75 3.54
CA ASP A 36 29.38 21.22 4.81
C ASP A 36 28.36 22.35 4.61
N ASP A 37 28.61 23.25 3.66
CA ASP A 37 27.65 24.31 3.33
C ASP A 37 26.39 23.73 2.73
N TRP A 38 26.52 22.72 1.87
CA TRP A 38 25.38 21.99 1.35
C TRP A 38 24.54 21.33 2.45
N LEU A 39 25.17 20.72 3.45
CA LEU A 39 24.45 20.15 4.60
C LEU A 39 23.67 21.23 5.38
N ARG A 40 24.23 22.42 5.54
CA ARG A 40 23.52 23.55 6.18
C ARG A 40 22.33 24.02 5.35
N VAL A 41 22.48 24.12 4.03
CA VAL A 41 21.37 24.44 3.10
C VAL A 41 20.28 23.40 3.21
N ARG A 42 20.63 22.11 3.16
CA ARG A 42 19.65 21.02 3.31
C ARG A 42 18.88 21.05 4.64
N ALA A 43 19.56 21.41 5.73
CA ALA A 43 18.92 21.53 7.03
C ALA A 43 17.89 22.66 7.05
N ARG A 44 18.22 23.84 6.44
CA ARG A 44 17.29 24.96 6.33
C ARG A 44 16.08 24.60 5.44
N ILE A 45 16.32 23.95 4.29
CA ILE A 45 15.25 23.45 3.41
C ILE A 45 14.37 22.45 4.17
N GLY A 46 14.94 21.55 4.97
CA GLY A 46 14.20 20.61 5.80
C GLY A 46 13.22 21.31 6.75
N ASN A 47 13.68 22.36 7.44
CA ASN A 47 12.84 23.16 8.33
C ASN A 47 11.70 23.88 7.57
N LEU A 48 12.02 24.49 6.41
CA LEU A 48 11.03 25.16 5.58
C LEU A 48 10.00 24.18 5.02
N THR A 49 10.42 22.96 4.67
CA THR A 49 9.54 21.88 4.20
C THR A 49 8.60 21.41 5.31
N ALA A 50 9.09 21.29 6.54
CA ALA A 50 8.24 20.96 7.69
C ALA A 50 7.16 22.02 7.92
N ASP A 51 7.54 23.32 7.90
CA ASP A 51 6.58 24.42 8.06
C ASP A 51 5.59 24.49 6.86
N PHE A 52 6.03 24.22 5.63
CA PHE A 52 5.14 24.07 4.47
C PHE A 52 4.09 22.99 4.71
N ASN A 53 4.50 21.79 5.15
CA ASN A 53 3.61 20.68 5.42
C ASN A 53 2.59 21.01 6.52
N ASP A 54 2.98 21.75 7.56
CA ASP A 54 2.07 22.24 8.60
C ASP A 54 1.01 23.18 8.02
N ARG A 55 1.38 24.07 7.07
CA ARG A 55 0.41 24.97 6.41
C ARG A 55 -0.54 24.23 5.48
N VAL A 56 -0.07 23.18 4.80
CA VAL A 56 -0.94 22.29 4.01
C VAL A 56 -1.92 21.56 4.93
N ALA A 57 -1.47 21.05 6.09
CA ALA A 57 -2.34 20.44 7.08
C ALA A 57 -3.39 21.41 7.65
N ASP A 58 -3.10 22.73 7.74
CA ASP A 58 -4.11 23.75 8.07
C ASP A 58 -5.22 23.82 7.01
N VAL A 59 -4.85 23.73 5.72
CA VAL A 59 -5.81 23.68 4.61
C VAL A 59 -6.67 22.42 4.70
N ASP A 60 -6.05 21.26 4.92
CA ASP A 60 -6.77 19.99 5.11
C ASP A 60 -7.81 20.07 6.21
N ARG A 61 -7.46 20.67 7.35
CA ARG A 61 -8.39 20.86 8.48
C ARG A 61 -9.57 21.77 8.13
N LEU A 62 -9.32 22.86 7.40
CA LEU A 62 -10.36 23.78 6.96
C LEU A 62 -11.33 23.15 5.96
N LEU A 63 -10.84 22.22 5.12
CA LEU A 63 -11.63 21.49 4.14
C LEU A 63 -12.25 20.21 4.71
N GLY A 64 -11.94 19.83 5.96
CA GLY A 64 -12.41 18.60 6.58
C GLY A 64 -11.76 17.32 6.01
N THR A 65 -10.63 17.44 5.30
CA THR A 65 -9.89 16.32 4.72
C THR A 65 -8.83 15.81 5.70
N THR A 66 -9.25 15.40 6.89
CA THR A 66 -8.34 14.96 7.94
C THR A 66 -8.05 13.46 7.90
N GLY A 67 -6.81 13.08 8.30
CA GLY A 67 -6.39 11.68 8.38
C GLY A 67 -5.82 11.14 7.07
N GLY A 68 -4.53 10.77 7.05
CA GLY A 68 -3.82 10.33 5.84
C GLY A 68 -4.48 9.13 5.16
N GLN A 69 -5.02 8.17 5.92
CA GLN A 69 -5.74 7.02 5.35
C GLN A 69 -7.03 7.44 4.63
N ALA A 70 -7.81 8.35 5.22
CA ALA A 70 -9.04 8.84 4.62
C ALA A 70 -8.76 9.66 3.35
N ARG A 71 -7.69 10.47 3.34
CA ARG A 71 -7.26 11.21 2.15
C ARG A 71 -6.84 10.28 1.02
N ILE A 72 -6.01 9.26 1.31
CA ILE A 72 -5.62 8.24 0.32
C ILE A 72 -6.85 7.59 -0.28
N LEU A 73 -7.76 7.09 0.54
CA LEU A 73 -8.97 6.42 0.05
C LEU A 73 -9.80 7.35 -0.81
N ARG A 74 -10.06 8.57 -0.34
CA ARG A 74 -10.84 9.54 -1.10
C ARG A 74 -10.21 9.89 -2.44
N TYR A 75 -8.88 10.04 -2.47
CA TYR A 75 -8.16 10.32 -3.71
C TYR A 75 -8.24 9.15 -4.68
N LEU A 76 -8.07 7.92 -4.22
CA LEU A 76 -8.23 6.71 -5.03
C LEU A 76 -9.66 6.58 -5.57
N GLN A 77 -10.69 6.93 -4.79
CA GLN A 77 -12.08 6.96 -5.25
C GLN A 77 -12.33 8.03 -6.34
N LEU A 78 -11.69 9.18 -6.24
CA LEU A 78 -11.73 10.22 -7.29
C LEU A 78 -11.05 9.77 -8.59
N ARG A 79 -10.11 8.83 -8.50
CA ARG A 79 -9.32 8.25 -9.58
C ARG A 79 -9.65 6.76 -9.80
N LEU A 80 -10.93 6.37 -9.56
CA LEU A 80 -11.38 4.98 -9.68
C LEU A 80 -11.05 4.41 -11.07
N GLY A 81 -10.39 3.24 -11.09
CA GLY A 81 -9.96 2.59 -12.33
C GLY A 81 -8.76 3.24 -13.02
N GLU A 82 -8.16 4.28 -12.44
CA GLU A 82 -6.97 4.95 -12.98
C GLU A 82 -5.72 4.58 -12.20
N ILE A 83 -4.58 4.59 -12.89
CA ILE A 83 -3.28 4.36 -12.26
C ILE A 83 -2.84 5.61 -11.50
N VAL A 84 -2.52 5.42 -10.22
CA VAL A 84 -2.02 6.45 -9.30
C VAL A 84 -0.60 6.08 -8.89
N SER A 85 0.31 7.05 -8.89
CA SER A 85 1.70 6.84 -8.48
C SER A 85 1.88 6.84 -6.96
N LYS A 86 2.97 6.25 -6.48
CA LYS A 86 3.37 6.31 -5.06
C LYS A 86 3.64 7.74 -4.59
N GLU A 87 4.13 8.60 -5.49
CA GLU A 87 4.39 10.02 -5.24
C GLU A 87 3.08 10.77 -4.97
N GLU A 88 2.05 10.53 -5.78
CA GLU A 88 0.71 11.09 -5.58
C GLU A 88 0.13 10.64 -4.22
N LEU A 89 0.19 9.33 -3.93
CA LEU A 89 -0.32 8.80 -2.65
C LEU A 89 0.44 9.36 -1.45
N SER A 90 1.75 9.49 -1.55
CA SER A 90 2.58 10.10 -0.51
C SER A 90 2.21 11.57 -0.28
N GLY A 91 2.05 12.33 -1.36
CA GLY A 91 1.65 13.74 -1.31
C GLY A 91 0.28 13.93 -0.68
N VAL A 92 -0.71 13.16 -1.16
CA VAL A 92 -2.09 13.20 -0.64
C VAL A 92 -2.16 12.76 0.82
N ALA A 93 -1.39 11.74 1.22
CA ALA A 93 -1.36 11.27 2.59
C ALA A 93 -0.81 12.32 3.56
N GLY A 94 0.18 13.09 3.13
CA GLY A 94 0.87 14.08 3.98
C GLY A 94 1.55 13.46 5.21
N ILE A 95 1.87 12.16 5.15
CA ILE A 95 2.50 11.41 6.24
C ILE A 95 3.55 10.44 5.68
N TYR A 96 4.60 10.19 6.45
CA TYR A 96 5.69 9.31 6.05
C TYR A 96 5.22 7.85 5.79
N GLU A 97 4.30 7.34 6.62
CA GLU A 97 3.85 5.93 6.57
C GLU A 97 2.64 5.69 5.64
N TRP A 98 2.52 6.42 4.54
CA TRP A 98 1.41 6.30 3.61
C TRP A 98 1.22 4.86 3.07
N ALA A 99 2.31 4.14 2.78
CA ALA A 99 2.26 2.76 2.28
C ALA A 99 1.63 1.79 3.29
N ARG A 100 1.85 2.04 4.58
CA ARG A 100 1.17 1.30 5.65
C ARG A 100 -0.34 1.56 5.62
N ARG A 101 -0.77 2.80 5.37
CA ARG A 101 -2.21 3.14 5.28
C ARG A 101 -2.88 2.49 4.07
N VAL A 102 -2.20 2.40 2.93
CA VAL A 102 -2.69 1.62 1.78
C VAL A 102 -2.88 0.15 2.15
N ARG A 103 -1.91 -0.43 2.85
CA ARG A 103 -2.01 -1.81 3.32
C ARG A 103 -3.17 -2.01 4.29
N GLU A 104 -3.38 -1.11 5.25
CA GLU A 104 -4.52 -1.15 6.18
C GLU A 104 -5.86 -1.08 5.44
N LEU A 105 -6.00 -0.20 4.44
CA LEU A 105 -7.20 -0.13 3.58
C LEU A 105 -7.51 -1.48 2.92
N ARG A 106 -6.50 -2.17 2.41
CA ARG A 106 -6.66 -3.49 1.80
C ARG A 106 -6.97 -4.57 2.83
N MET A 107 -6.11 -4.69 3.84
CA MET A 107 -6.13 -5.82 4.77
C MET A 107 -7.23 -5.71 5.83
N ASP A 108 -7.52 -4.50 6.31
CA ASP A 108 -8.45 -4.29 7.42
C ASP A 108 -9.85 -3.91 6.92
N HIS A 109 -9.92 -3.25 5.77
CA HIS A 109 -11.17 -2.71 5.24
C HIS A 109 -11.61 -3.34 3.90
N GLY A 110 -10.80 -4.20 3.28
CA GLY A 110 -11.17 -4.92 2.07
C GLY A 110 -11.25 -4.06 0.80
N TRP A 111 -10.56 -2.92 0.75
CA TRP A 111 -10.51 -2.13 -0.46
C TRP A 111 -9.66 -2.81 -1.53
N ALA A 112 -10.21 -3.01 -2.73
CA ALA A 112 -9.53 -3.62 -3.87
C ALA A 112 -8.51 -2.66 -4.50
N ILE A 113 -7.45 -2.35 -3.73
CA ILE A 113 -6.32 -1.54 -4.17
C ILE A 113 -5.22 -2.47 -4.66
N HIS A 114 -4.95 -2.49 -5.95
CA HIS A 114 -3.92 -3.31 -6.57
C HIS A 114 -2.58 -2.56 -6.69
N SER A 115 -1.50 -3.34 -6.76
CA SER A 115 -0.14 -2.87 -7.02
C SER A 115 0.58 -3.90 -7.92
N ALA A 116 1.81 -3.65 -8.32
CA ALA A 116 2.61 -4.60 -9.11
C ALA A 116 2.74 -6.02 -8.48
N VAL A 117 2.48 -6.16 -7.19
CA VAL A 117 2.51 -7.47 -6.51
C VAL A 117 1.24 -8.29 -6.79
N THR A 118 0.11 -7.62 -6.98
CA THR A 118 -1.21 -8.26 -7.11
C THR A 118 -1.79 -8.15 -8.51
N ARG A 119 -1.17 -7.33 -9.38
CA ARG A 119 -1.63 -7.11 -10.74
C ARG A 119 -0.43 -6.88 -11.68
N GLY A 120 -0.27 -7.77 -12.66
CA GLY A 120 0.95 -7.86 -13.47
C GLY A 120 1.12 -6.76 -14.53
N ASP A 121 0.07 -6.01 -14.85
CA ASP A 121 0.12 -4.86 -15.76
C ASP A 121 0.58 -3.57 -15.08
N LEU A 122 0.72 -3.57 -13.76
CA LEU A 122 1.21 -2.43 -12.99
C LEU A 122 2.74 -2.48 -12.80
N ARG A 123 3.38 -1.31 -12.83
CA ARG A 123 4.79 -1.16 -12.47
C ARG A 123 4.95 -0.94 -10.97
N VAL A 124 6.15 -1.21 -10.46
CA VAL A 124 6.50 -0.91 -9.06
C VAL A 124 6.24 0.58 -8.76
N GLY A 125 5.50 0.84 -7.69
CA GLY A 125 5.10 2.20 -7.32
C GLY A 125 3.81 2.69 -7.97
N GLN A 126 3.12 1.87 -8.74
CA GLN A 126 1.79 2.14 -9.28
C GLN A 126 0.71 1.42 -8.46
N TYR A 127 -0.42 2.07 -8.31
CA TYR A 127 -1.60 1.60 -7.58
C TYR A 127 -2.86 1.90 -8.38
N ILE A 128 -3.89 1.08 -8.21
CA ILE A 128 -5.21 1.29 -8.79
C ILE A 128 -6.26 0.83 -7.79
N LEU A 129 -7.32 1.59 -7.62
CA LEU A 129 -8.53 1.16 -6.92
C LEU A 129 -9.52 0.63 -7.96
N GLU A 130 -9.94 -0.62 -7.82
CA GLU A 130 -10.79 -1.28 -8.80
C GLU A 130 -12.29 -1.10 -8.51
N LEU A 131 -12.67 -1.09 -7.22
CA LEU A 131 -14.07 -0.96 -6.78
C LEU A 131 -14.24 0.29 -5.90
N ASP A 132 -15.37 0.97 -6.04
CA ASP A 132 -15.74 2.16 -5.24
C ASP A 132 -16.27 1.83 -3.84
N HIS A 133 -16.35 0.55 -3.51
CA HIS A 133 -16.79 -0.01 -2.22
C HIS A 133 -15.86 -1.13 -1.76
N PRO A 134 -15.84 -1.42 -0.45
CA PRO A 134 -15.08 -2.55 0.07
C PRO A 134 -15.58 -3.88 -0.48
N ASP A 135 -14.65 -4.78 -0.81
CA ASP A 135 -14.93 -6.17 -1.13
C ASP A 135 -14.96 -7.01 0.16
N ALA A 136 -16.14 -7.54 0.49
CA ALA A 136 -16.35 -8.33 1.68
C ALA A 136 -15.57 -9.66 1.67
N ASP A 137 -15.38 -10.27 0.51
CA ASP A 137 -14.65 -11.53 0.37
C ASP A 137 -13.14 -11.30 0.48
N LEU A 138 -12.64 -10.20 -0.04
CA LEU A 138 -11.26 -9.75 0.18
C LEU A 138 -11.00 -9.46 1.68
N ALA A 139 -11.89 -8.74 2.35
CA ALA A 139 -11.79 -8.48 3.79
C ALA A 139 -11.79 -9.78 4.62
N ARG A 140 -12.66 -10.73 4.25
CA ARG A 140 -12.73 -12.05 4.88
C ARG A 140 -11.44 -12.83 4.67
N SER A 141 -10.93 -12.90 3.46
CA SER A 141 -9.70 -13.65 3.14
C SER A 141 -8.48 -13.09 3.90
N TRP A 142 -8.36 -11.77 4.04
CA TRP A 142 -7.33 -11.14 4.87
C TRP A 142 -7.50 -11.44 6.37
N THR A 143 -8.75 -11.48 6.86
CA THR A 143 -9.03 -11.88 8.24
C THR A 143 -8.57 -13.32 8.51
N ILE A 144 -8.83 -14.23 7.57
CA ILE A 144 -8.36 -15.63 7.64
C ILE A 144 -6.82 -15.66 7.55
N ALA A 145 -6.19 -14.92 6.64
CA ALA A 145 -4.74 -14.86 6.50
C ALA A 145 -4.06 -14.44 7.82
N ARG A 146 -4.60 -13.40 8.50
CA ARG A 146 -4.10 -12.96 9.82
C ARG A 146 -4.27 -14.03 10.90
N LYS A 147 -5.37 -14.74 10.90
CA LYS A 147 -5.60 -15.87 11.82
C LYS A 147 -4.59 -17.00 11.57
N MET A 148 -4.38 -17.38 10.30
CA MET A 148 -3.42 -18.41 9.94
C MET A 148 -1.97 -18.00 10.25
N ARG A 149 -1.60 -16.75 10.05
CA ARG A 149 -0.28 -16.24 10.43
C ARG A 149 0.05 -16.43 11.91
N LYS A 150 -0.97 -16.39 12.78
CA LYS A 150 -0.87 -16.55 14.23
C LYS A 150 -1.16 -17.98 14.69
N LEU A 151 -1.40 -18.93 13.75
CA LEU A 151 -1.74 -20.31 14.09
C LEU A 151 -0.63 -20.97 14.92
N ARG A 152 -1.03 -21.64 15.98
CA ARG A 152 -0.13 -22.38 16.88
C ARG A 152 -0.48 -23.87 16.88
N THR A 153 0.54 -24.68 17.14
CA THR A 153 0.44 -26.13 17.39
C THR A 153 0.95 -26.44 18.81
N VAL A 154 0.86 -27.67 19.25
CA VAL A 154 1.26 -28.09 20.60
C VAL A 154 2.71 -27.70 20.94
N GLY A 155 3.61 -27.56 19.96
CA GLY A 155 5.02 -27.20 20.17
C GLY A 155 5.35 -25.72 19.95
N GLY A 156 4.38 -24.85 19.68
CA GLY A 156 4.66 -23.43 19.40
C GLY A 156 3.94 -22.87 18.16
N PRO A 157 4.51 -21.88 17.45
CA PRO A 157 3.96 -21.41 16.19
C PRO A 157 3.90 -22.55 15.16
N ALA A 158 2.77 -22.68 14.45
CA ALA A 158 2.64 -23.69 13.40
C ALA A 158 3.69 -23.48 12.30
N PRO A 159 4.27 -24.56 11.71
CA PRO A 159 5.16 -24.45 10.57
C PRO A 159 4.52 -23.66 9.43
N SER A 160 5.33 -22.89 8.68
CA SER A 160 4.81 -22.00 7.62
C SER A 160 4.05 -22.76 6.52
N LYS A 161 4.50 -23.94 6.12
CA LYS A 161 3.80 -24.83 5.17
C LYS A 161 2.41 -25.24 5.68
N VAL A 162 2.28 -25.57 6.98
CA VAL A 162 1.00 -25.91 7.60
C VAL A 162 0.05 -24.73 7.59
N ARG A 163 0.51 -23.54 7.99
CA ARG A 163 -0.29 -22.30 7.94
C ARG A 163 -0.77 -22.00 6.53
N PHE A 164 0.12 -22.17 5.55
CA PHE A 164 -0.15 -21.91 4.14
C PHE A 164 -1.25 -22.84 3.60
N LEU A 165 -1.14 -24.14 3.84
CA LEU A 165 -2.18 -25.12 3.45
C LEU A 165 -3.51 -24.85 4.15
N GLN A 166 -3.49 -24.57 5.46
CA GLN A 166 -4.71 -24.27 6.21
C GLN A 166 -5.38 -22.99 5.70
N TYR A 167 -4.60 -22.01 5.27
CA TYR A 167 -5.12 -20.79 4.65
C TYR A 167 -5.85 -21.11 3.34
N LEU A 168 -5.19 -21.82 2.41
CA LEU A 168 -5.80 -22.19 1.13
C LEU A 168 -7.08 -23.01 1.31
N LYS A 169 -7.12 -23.94 2.29
CA LYS A 169 -8.33 -24.69 2.64
C LYS A 169 -9.45 -23.80 3.18
N ALA A 170 -9.10 -22.85 4.02
CA ALA A 170 -10.09 -21.98 4.68
C ALA A 170 -10.73 -20.96 3.76
N ILE A 171 -10.06 -20.59 2.67
CA ILE A 171 -10.62 -19.69 1.66
C ILE A 171 -11.28 -20.41 0.48
N TYR A 172 -11.13 -21.74 0.37
CA TYR A 172 -11.70 -22.53 -0.73
C TYR A 172 -13.20 -22.23 -0.91
N PRO A 173 -13.71 -22.06 -2.14
CA PRO A 173 -13.05 -22.21 -3.44
C PRO A 173 -12.39 -20.92 -3.99
N ALA A 174 -12.31 -19.86 -3.20
CA ALA A 174 -11.70 -18.59 -3.62
C ALA A 174 -10.19 -18.72 -3.84
N SER A 175 -9.63 -17.79 -4.63
CA SER A 175 -8.19 -17.67 -4.85
C SER A 175 -7.55 -16.70 -3.85
N ALA A 176 -6.31 -17.01 -3.43
CA ALA A 176 -5.46 -16.08 -2.71
C ALA A 176 -4.57 -15.31 -3.68
N ASP A 177 -4.42 -14.02 -3.49
CA ASP A 177 -3.43 -13.24 -4.24
C ASP A 177 -1.99 -13.49 -3.74
N ASN A 178 -1.01 -13.06 -4.54
CA ASN A 178 0.41 -13.26 -4.21
C ASN A 178 0.82 -12.56 -2.90
N GLU A 179 0.18 -11.45 -2.53
CA GLU A 179 0.48 -10.73 -1.29
C GLU A 179 -0.06 -11.48 -0.06
N GLN A 180 -1.28 -12.02 -0.15
CA GLN A 180 -1.88 -12.85 0.89
C GLN A 180 -1.04 -14.11 1.14
N LEU A 181 -0.61 -14.76 0.05
CA LEU A 181 0.24 -15.95 0.11
C LEU A 181 1.60 -15.65 0.76
N ALA A 182 2.26 -14.57 0.33
CA ALA A 182 3.52 -14.12 0.92
C ALA A 182 3.35 -13.75 2.41
N TYR A 183 2.24 -13.10 2.77
CA TYR A 183 1.94 -12.76 4.16
C TYR A 183 1.82 -14.01 5.03
N VAL A 184 1.08 -15.03 4.62
CA VAL A 184 0.87 -16.27 5.38
C VAL A 184 2.14 -17.11 5.43
N ALA A 185 2.87 -17.24 4.33
CA ALA A 185 4.14 -17.96 4.25
C ALA A 185 5.25 -17.30 5.07
N GLY A 186 5.31 -15.96 5.06
CA GLY A 186 6.36 -15.16 5.68
C GLY A 186 7.21 -14.37 4.70
N SER A 187 7.27 -14.78 3.45
CA SER A 187 7.89 -14.08 2.31
C SER A 187 7.36 -14.60 0.99
N SER A 188 7.58 -13.85 -0.10
CA SER A 188 7.25 -14.28 -1.46
C SER A 188 8.03 -15.54 -1.88
N THR A 189 9.31 -15.63 -1.54
CA THR A 189 10.14 -16.82 -1.82
C THR A 189 9.59 -18.07 -1.13
N GLN A 190 9.16 -17.95 0.12
CA GLN A 190 8.55 -19.07 0.85
C GLN A 190 7.19 -19.46 0.28
N SER A 191 6.37 -18.50 -0.21
CA SER A 191 5.08 -18.84 -0.81
C SER A 191 5.25 -19.67 -2.08
N VAL A 192 6.18 -19.31 -2.97
CA VAL A 192 6.50 -20.08 -4.19
C VAL A 192 6.97 -21.49 -3.84
N ARG A 193 7.87 -21.62 -2.85
CA ARG A 193 8.34 -22.93 -2.39
C ARG A 193 7.18 -23.78 -1.84
N HIS A 194 6.30 -23.20 -1.01
CA HIS A 194 5.17 -23.94 -0.46
C HIS A 194 4.16 -24.38 -1.51
N LEU A 195 3.95 -23.59 -2.58
CA LEU A 195 3.13 -24.03 -3.71
C LEU A 195 3.70 -25.30 -4.36
N ALA A 196 5.02 -25.33 -4.62
CA ALA A 196 5.71 -26.51 -5.17
C ALA A 196 5.62 -27.71 -4.20
N ASP A 197 5.99 -27.48 -2.93
CA ASP A 197 5.93 -28.52 -1.91
C ASP A 197 4.52 -29.14 -1.74
N LEU A 198 3.46 -28.35 -1.91
CA LEU A 198 2.07 -28.82 -1.83
C LEU A 198 1.67 -29.62 -3.07
N ALA A 199 2.14 -29.18 -4.26
CA ALA A 199 1.92 -29.95 -5.49
C ALA A 199 2.60 -31.33 -5.40
N ASP A 200 3.83 -31.39 -4.90
CA ASP A 200 4.57 -32.64 -4.66
C ASP A 200 3.87 -33.53 -3.60
N ASP A 201 3.19 -32.91 -2.62
CA ASP A 201 2.36 -33.64 -1.63
C ASP A 201 1.01 -34.14 -2.19
N GLY A 202 0.72 -33.95 -3.49
CA GLY A 202 -0.51 -34.38 -4.16
C GLY A 202 -1.70 -33.40 -4.05
N TRP A 203 -1.45 -32.14 -3.68
CA TRP A 203 -2.49 -31.11 -3.75
C TRP A 203 -2.57 -30.51 -5.14
N LEU A 204 -3.75 -30.51 -5.76
CA LEU A 204 -3.98 -29.86 -7.03
C LEU A 204 -4.16 -28.35 -6.82
N ILE A 205 -3.15 -27.58 -7.27
CA ILE A 205 -3.14 -26.13 -7.17
C ILE A 205 -3.45 -25.54 -8.54
N VAL A 206 -4.43 -24.66 -8.61
CA VAL A 206 -4.83 -23.93 -9.82
C VAL A 206 -4.39 -22.49 -9.68
N SER A 207 -3.65 -22.01 -10.69
CA SER A 207 -3.32 -20.61 -10.82
C SER A 207 -4.53 -19.82 -11.35
N SER A 208 -4.79 -18.65 -10.78
CA SER A 208 -5.71 -17.67 -11.36
C SER A 208 -4.91 -16.71 -12.22
N ALA A 209 -5.17 -16.71 -13.53
CA ALA A 209 -4.66 -15.69 -14.43
C ALA A 209 -5.74 -14.60 -14.57
N GLU A 210 -5.37 -13.35 -14.35
CA GLU A 210 -6.23 -12.23 -14.73
C GLU A 210 -6.01 -11.84 -16.19
N ASN A 211 -7.13 -11.70 -16.89
CA ASN A 211 -7.35 -10.91 -18.12
C ASN A 211 -6.20 -10.86 -19.13
N GLY A 212 -5.91 -11.97 -19.80
CA GLY A 212 -5.20 -11.93 -21.09
C GLY A 212 -3.69 -11.61 -21.07
N ALA A 213 -3.12 -11.19 -19.96
CA ALA A 213 -1.72 -10.78 -19.86
C ALA A 213 -0.76 -11.93 -19.46
N GLY A 214 -1.25 -13.14 -19.24
CA GLY A 214 -0.42 -14.30 -18.89
C GLY A 214 0.26 -14.27 -17.52
N THR A 215 0.05 -13.23 -16.72
CA THR A 215 0.64 -13.11 -15.38
C THR A 215 -0.28 -13.74 -14.34
N VAL A 216 0.27 -14.69 -13.57
CA VAL A 216 -0.46 -15.34 -12.48
C VAL A 216 -0.57 -14.38 -11.29
N THR A 217 -1.79 -14.04 -10.91
CA THR A 217 -2.08 -13.08 -9.84
C THR A 217 -2.45 -13.75 -8.52
N GLY A 218 -2.78 -15.03 -8.54
CA GLY A 218 -3.12 -15.78 -7.36
C GLY A 218 -3.22 -17.28 -7.56
N TYR A 219 -3.54 -18.01 -6.49
CA TYR A 219 -3.63 -19.45 -6.47
C TYR A 219 -4.75 -19.94 -5.55
N ARG A 220 -5.34 -21.10 -5.88
CA ARG A 220 -6.32 -21.81 -5.06
C ARG A 220 -6.12 -23.30 -5.11
N LEU A 221 -6.70 -24.02 -4.17
CA LEU A 221 -6.87 -25.47 -4.29
C LEU A 221 -7.98 -25.78 -5.29
N ALA A 222 -7.80 -26.82 -6.11
CA ALA A 222 -8.85 -27.31 -6.98
C ALA A 222 -9.89 -28.15 -6.21
N SER A 223 -9.44 -28.84 -5.12
CA SER A 223 -10.26 -29.62 -4.22
C SER A 223 -9.74 -29.56 -2.80
N LEU A 224 -10.56 -29.95 -1.82
CA LEU A 224 -10.15 -30.11 -0.41
C LEU A 224 -9.51 -31.47 -0.12
N GLU A 225 -9.45 -32.36 -1.11
CA GLU A 225 -8.87 -33.69 -1.02
C GLU A 225 -7.56 -33.76 -1.84
N ARG A 226 -6.63 -34.61 -1.39
CA ARG A 226 -5.42 -34.89 -2.15
C ARG A 226 -5.76 -35.81 -3.31
N GLN A 227 -5.06 -35.64 -4.42
CA GLN A 227 -5.04 -36.68 -5.44
C GLN A 227 -4.06 -37.77 -5.01
N THR A 228 -4.58 -38.99 -4.91
CA THR A 228 -3.80 -40.21 -4.64
C THR A 228 -3.12 -40.71 -5.91
#